data_8d02366b73c670ead38f034ea190cda1
#
_entry.id   8d02366b73c670ead38f034ea190cda1
#
_cell.length_a   1.000
_cell.length_b   1.000
_cell.length_c   1.000
_cell.angle_alpha   90.00
_cell.angle_beta   90.00
_cell.angle_gamma   90.00
#
_symmetry.space_group_name_H-M   'P 1'
#
loop_
_entity.id
_entity.type
_entity.pdbx_description
1 polymer ?
#
loop_
_entity_poly.entity_id
_entity_poly.type
_entity_poly.pdbx_seq_one_letter_code
_entity_poly.pdbx_strand_id
1 'polypeptide(L)'
;MKLQQILSSLQKLHPKEIDLSLDRIKKLCKKLGNPQDNLKYISVVGTNGKYSTIQAIRAILKDANINCNIYTSPHIQKINERFIFNDDEISDENLVKLLTEVEDINAGKPITYFEILTAAYFYNA
;
A
#
# COMPACT_ATOMS: atom_id res chain seq x y z
N MET A 1 -2.37 -3.35 -19.52
CA MET A 1 -0.99 -3.47 -18.98
C MET A 1 -0.95 -4.58 -17.93
N LYS A 2 0.05 -5.44 -18.00
CA LYS A 2 0.22 -6.50 -17.01
C LYS A 2 0.87 -5.97 -15.75
N LEU A 3 0.60 -6.61 -14.61
CA LEU A 3 1.13 -6.19 -13.31
C LEU A 3 2.66 -6.04 -13.32
N GLN A 4 3.39 -7.01 -13.86
CA GLN A 4 4.85 -6.94 -13.93
C GLN A 4 5.34 -5.72 -14.72
N GLN A 5 4.61 -5.29 -15.73
CA GLN A 5 4.97 -4.13 -16.53
C GLN A 5 4.84 -2.83 -15.72
N ILE A 6 3.74 -2.65 -14.99
CA ILE A 6 3.57 -1.44 -14.15
C ILE A 6 4.58 -1.43 -13.00
N LEU A 7 4.84 -2.56 -12.36
CA LEU A 7 5.83 -2.63 -11.29
C LEU A 7 7.24 -2.31 -11.78
N SER A 8 7.63 -2.85 -12.93
CA SER A 8 8.93 -2.55 -13.54
C SER A 8 9.05 -1.08 -13.92
N SER A 9 7.98 -0.51 -14.46
CA SER A 9 7.91 0.92 -14.79
C SER A 9 8.10 1.79 -13.55
N LEU A 10 7.41 1.48 -12.46
CA LEU A 10 7.53 2.22 -11.20
C LEU A 10 8.94 2.12 -10.62
N GLN A 11 9.57 0.95 -10.68
CA GLN A 11 10.95 0.78 -10.22
C GLN A 11 11.95 1.59 -11.04
N LYS A 12 11.75 1.68 -12.35
CA LYS A 12 12.61 2.49 -13.23
C LYS A 12 12.43 4.00 -12.98
N LEU A 13 11.19 4.43 -12.77
CA LEU A 13 10.89 5.83 -12.48
C LEU A 13 11.33 6.24 -11.08
N HIS A 14 11.28 5.32 -10.14
CA HIS A 14 11.53 5.57 -8.72
C HIS A 14 12.50 4.52 -8.15
N PRO A 15 13.79 4.57 -8.56
CA PRO A 15 14.75 3.53 -8.19
C PRO A 15 15.17 3.57 -6.72
N LYS A 16 14.99 4.68 -6.01
CA LYS A 16 15.30 4.77 -4.60
C LYS A 16 14.34 3.91 -3.79
N GLU A 17 14.89 3.00 -3.00
CA GLU A 17 14.08 2.12 -2.15
C GLU A 17 13.73 2.77 -0.82
N ILE A 18 14.68 3.49 -0.21
CA ILE A 18 14.53 4.12 1.10
C ILE A 18 15.10 5.53 1.08
N ASP A 19 14.32 6.47 1.57
CA ASP A 19 14.75 7.82 1.87
C ASP A 19 13.93 8.29 3.08
N LEU A 20 14.59 8.72 4.14
CA LEU A 20 13.98 8.96 5.44
C LEU A 20 13.13 10.23 5.55
N SER A 21 12.95 10.98 4.46
CA SER A 21 12.07 12.13 4.44
C SER A 21 10.62 11.71 4.23
N LEU A 22 9.69 12.42 4.85
CA LEU A 22 8.24 12.25 4.63
C LEU A 22 7.67 13.24 3.60
N ASP A 23 8.48 14.15 3.10
CA ASP A 23 7.99 15.25 2.26
C ASP A 23 7.36 14.77 0.96
N ARG A 24 7.98 13.79 0.31
CA ARG A 24 7.51 13.26 -0.97
C ARG A 24 6.16 12.57 -0.84
N ILE A 25 6.00 11.68 0.15
CA ILE A 25 4.74 10.96 0.35
C ILE A 25 3.63 11.91 0.80
N LYS A 26 3.95 12.91 1.61
CA LYS A 26 2.98 13.93 2.02
C LYS A 26 2.46 14.73 0.82
N LYS A 27 3.35 15.10 -0.10
CA LYS A 27 2.96 15.80 -1.34
C LYS A 27 2.04 14.95 -2.21
N LEU A 28 2.37 13.68 -2.39
CA LEU A 28 1.53 12.78 -3.17
C LEU A 28 0.17 12.56 -2.49
N CYS A 29 0.16 12.27 -1.21
CA CYS A 29 -1.10 12.10 -0.46
C CYS A 29 -1.99 13.34 -0.55
N LYS A 30 -1.41 14.54 -0.52
CA LYS A 30 -2.18 15.78 -0.70
C LYS A 30 -2.84 15.84 -2.07
N LYS A 31 -2.14 15.43 -3.13
CA LYS A 31 -2.71 15.34 -4.48
C LYS A 31 -3.84 14.31 -4.56
N LEU A 32 -3.76 13.25 -3.78
CA LEU A 32 -4.76 12.19 -3.70
C LEU A 32 -5.97 12.57 -2.81
N GLY A 33 -5.96 13.74 -2.18
CA GLY A 33 -7.03 14.21 -1.30
C GLY A 33 -6.83 13.84 0.17
N ASN A 34 -5.60 13.55 0.60
CA ASN A 34 -5.27 13.13 1.98
C ASN A 34 -6.12 11.95 2.47
N PRO A 35 -6.15 10.83 1.72
CA PRO A 35 -7.01 9.70 2.09
C PRO A 35 -6.65 9.10 3.45
N GLN A 36 -5.40 9.22 3.89
CA GLN A 36 -4.94 8.71 5.18
C GLN A 36 -5.62 9.38 6.37
N ASP A 37 -6.14 10.60 6.22
CA ASP A 37 -6.76 11.34 7.32
C ASP A 37 -8.15 10.81 7.70
N ASN A 38 -8.77 10.05 6.82
CA ASN A 38 -10.12 9.52 7.01
C ASN A 38 -10.12 8.07 7.53
N LEU A 39 -8.97 7.50 7.81
CA LEU A 39 -8.83 6.11 8.21
C LEU A 39 -8.52 5.99 9.71
N LYS A 40 -8.97 4.91 10.32
CA LYS A 40 -8.57 4.51 11.66
C LYS A 40 -7.51 3.43 11.54
N TYR A 41 -6.47 3.51 12.36
CA TYR A 41 -5.30 2.65 12.23
C TYR A 41 -5.02 1.83 13.46
N ILE A 42 -4.50 0.62 13.22
CA ILE A 42 -3.75 -0.15 14.19
C ILE A 42 -2.40 -0.41 13.53
N SER A 43 -1.33 0.10 14.12
CA SER A 43 0.04 -0.11 13.60
C SER A 43 0.71 -1.23 14.37
N VAL A 44 1.30 -2.18 13.65
CA VAL A 44 2.04 -3.29 14.24
C VAL A 44 3.48 -3.21 13.75
N VAL A 45 4.41 -2.98 14.68
CA VAL A 45 5.83 -2.86 14.39
C VAL A 45 6.63 -3.86 15.25
N GLY A 46 7.79 -4.23 14.77
CA GLY A 46 8.66 -5.16 15.51
C GLY A 46 9.45 -6.06 14.57
N THR A 47 10.36 -6.85 15.15
CA THR A 47 11.19 -7.80 14.40
C THR A 47 10.57 -9.19 14.32
N ASN A 48 9.75 -9.56 15.31
CA ASN A 48 9.13 -10.89 15.39
C ASN A 48 7.64 -10.77 15.72
N GLY A 49 6.84 -11.72 15.23
CA GLY A 49 5.45 -11.86 15.61
C GLY A 49 4.48 -10.85 14.98
N LYS A 50 4.93 -9.98 14.08
CA LYS A 50 4.04 -9.02 13.40
C LYS A 50 2.92 -9.70 12.64
N TYR A 51 3.24 -10.68 11.84
CA TYR A 51 2.26 -11.42 11.05
C TYR A 51 1.24 -12.13 11.92
N SER A 52 1.71 -12.83 12.95
CA SER A 52 0.83 -13.53 13.90
C SER A 52 -0.11 -12.57 14.63
N THR A 53 0.42 -11.41 15.04
CA THR A 53 -0.37 -10.37 15.71
C THR A 53 -1.45 -9.81 14.77
N ILE A 54 -1.11 -9.52 13.53
CA ILE A 54 -2.05 -9.03 12.53
C ILE A 54 -3.15 -10.06 12.27
N GLN A 55 -2.81 -11.34 12.15
CA GLN A 55 -3.79 -12.40 11.93
C GLN A 55 -4.73 -12.56 13.12
N ALA A 56 -4.21 -12.42 14.35
CA ALA A 56 -5.04 -12.46 15.56
C ALA A 56 -6.03 -11.28 15.60
N ILE A 57 -5.57 -10.07 15.31
CA ILE A 57 -6.42 -8.88 15.26
C ILE A 57 -7.50 -9.05 14.18
N ARG A 58 -7.10 -9.52 13.01
CA ARG A 58 -8.00 -9.77 11.89
C ARG A 58 -9.11 -10.75 12.26
N ALA A 59 -8.76 -11.84 12.94
CA ALA A 59 -9.72 -12.84 13.39
C ALA A 59 -10.72 -12.26 14.39
N ILE A 60 -10.26 -11.45 15.34
CA ILE A 60 -11.12 -10.78 16.33
C ILE A 60 -12.08 -9.81 15.64
N LEU A 61 -11.59 -8.98 14.71
CA LEU A 61 -12.42 -8.03 13.97
C LEU A 61 -13.47 -8.75 13.12
N LYS A 62 -13.09 -9.83 12.47
CA LYS A 62 -14.02 -10.63 11.66
C LYS A 62 -15.12 -11.24 12.51
N ASP A 63 -14.79 -11.75 13.69
CA ASP A 63 -15.77 -12.29 14.63
C ASP A 63 -16.74 -11.20 15.09
N ALA A 64 -16.30 -9.96 15.18
CA ALA A 64 -17.12 -8.80 15.50
C ALA A 64 -17.85 -8.21 14.27
N ASN A 65 -17.81 -8.87 13.11
CA ASN A 65 -18.38 -8.42 11.83
C ASN A 65 -17.80 -7.10 11.34
N ILE A 66 -16.51 -6.88 11.61
CA ILE A 66 -15.77 -5.70 11.12
C ILE A 66 -14.79 -6.15 10.05
N ASN A 67 -15.00 -5.67 8.82
CA ASN A 67 -14.07 -5.88 7.73
C ASN A 67 -12.86 -4.95 7.93
N CYS A 68 -11.67 -5.44 7.61
CA CYS A 68 -10.48 -4.63 7.71
C CYS A 68 -9.67 -4.62 6.42
N ASN A 69 -8.94 -3.54 6.23
CA ASN A 69 -7.93 -3.41 5.21
C ASN A 69 -6.58 -3.62 5.89
N ILE A 70 -5.65 -4.26 5.20
CA ILE A 70 -4.33 -4.57 5.75
C ILE A 70 -3.26 -4.17 4.75
N TYR A 71 -2.25 -3.46 5.23
CA TYR A 71 -1.04 -3.17 4.47
C TYR A 71 0.16 -3.75 5.20
N THR A 72 0.90 -4.63 4.52
CA THR A 72 2.06 -5.30 5.10
C THR A 72 3.28 -5.15 4.20
N SER A 73 4.46 -5.27 4.78
CA SER A 73 5.72 -5.35 4.07
C SER A 73 6.75 -6.11 4.91
N PRO A 74 7.64 -6.86 4.27
CA PRO A 74 7.67 -7.18 2.84
C PRO A 74 6.66 -8.26 2.47
N HIS A 75 6.48 -8.52 1.17
CA HIS A 75 5.74 -9.69 0.70
C HIS A 75 6.67 -10.90 0.58
N ILE A 76 6.09 -12.12 0.58
CA ILE A 76 6.87 -13.37 0.48
C ILE A 76 6.94 -13.84 -0.97
N GLN A 77 5.79 -13.94 -1.64
CA GLN A 77 5.71 -14.47 -3.01
C GLN A 77 5.33 -13.40 -4.03
N LYS A 78 4.30 -12.61 -3.73
CA LYS A 78 3.82 -11.60 -4.68
C LYS A 78 3.35 -10.34 -3.97
N ILE A 79 3.49 -9.24 -4.66
CA ILE A 79 3.21 -7.90 -4.12
C ILE A 79 1.76 -7.72 -3.69
N ASN A 80 0.82 -8.45 -4.28
CA ASN A 80 -0.59 -8.41 -3.93
C ASN A 80 -0.82 -8.71 -2.44
N GLU A 81 0.06 -9.50 -1.82
CA GLU A 81 0.00 -9.82 -0.38
C GLU A 81 0.04 -8.57 0.50
N ARG A 82 0.63 -7.48 0.01
CA ARG A 82 0.72 -6.21 0.74
C ARG A 82 -0.60 -5.45 0.79
N PHE A 83 -1.55 -5.78 -0.08
CA PHE A 83 -2.77 -5.01 -0.30
C PHE A 83 -3.99 -5.88 -0.07
N ILE A 84 -4.54 -5.82 1.12
CA ILE A 84 -5.77 -6.52 1.47
C ILE A 84 -6.86 -5.47 1.73
N PHE A 85 -7.96 -5.56 0.99
CA PHE A 85 -9.10 -4.65 1.14
C PHE A 85 -10.37 -5.47 1.39
N ASN A 86 -11.11 -5.10 2.44
CA ASN A 86 -12.31 -5.83 2.88
C ASN A 86 -12.03 -7.32 3.07
N ASP A 87 -10.90 -7.64 3.71
CA ASP A 87 -10.42 -9.00 3.98
C ASP A 87 -9.97 -9.81 2.76
N ASP A 88 -9.97 -9.21 1.56
CA ASP A 88 -9.54 -9.87 0.34
C ASP A 88 -8.24 -9.28 -0.23
N GLU A 89 -7.35 -10.15 -0.66
CA GLU A 89 -6.13 -9.75 -1.37
C GLU A 89 -6.52 -9.14 -2.73
N ILE A 90 -5.91 -8.01 -3.07
CA ILE A 90 -6.21 -7.32 -4.33
C ILE A 90 -5.84 -8.18 -5.54
N SER A 91 -6.67 -8.19 -6.57
CA SER A 91 -6.37 -8.89 -7.81
C SER A 91 -5.29 -8.15 -8.61
N ASP A 92 -4.59 -8.86 -9.50
CA ASP A 92 -3.61 -8.26 -10.40
C ASP A 92 -4.21 -7.12 -11.20
N GLU A 93 -5.39 -7.33 -11.73
CA GLU A 93 -6.09 -6.34 -12.56
C GLU A 93 -6.41 -5.06 -11.78
N ASN A 94 -6.92 -5.19 -10.58
CA ASN A 94 -7.24 -4.04 -9.75
C ASN A 94 -5.98 -3.33 -9.24
N LEU A 95 -4.91 -4.07 -8.95
CA LEU A 95 -3.63 -3.48 -8.56
C LEU A 95 -3.02 -2.68 -9.70
N VAL A 96 -3.08 -3.19 -10.94
CA VAL A 96 -2.63 -2.44 -12.13
C VAL A 96 -3.38 -1.12 -12.27
N LYS A 97 -4.70 -1.15 -12.14
CA LYS A 97 -5.51 0.08 -12.21
C LYS A 97 -5.14 1.08 -11.14
N LEU A 98 -5.00 0.60 -9.91
CA LEU A 98 -4.66 1.43 -8.75
C LEU A 98 -3.29 2.10 -8.93
N LEU A 99 -2.26 1.33 -9.25
CA LEU A 99 -0.91 1.85 -9.39
C LEU A 99 -0.78 2.80 -10.60
N THR A 100 -1.46 2.51 -11.69
CA THR A 100 -1.49 3.38 -12.87
C THR A 100 -2.13 4.73 -12.53
N GLU A 101 -3.26 4.71 -11.85
CA GLU A 101 -3.95 5.94 -11.44
C GLU A 101 -3.11 6.79 -10.50
N VAL A 102 -2.47 6.16 -9.50
CA VAL A 102 -1.65 6.88 -8.54
C VAL A 102 -0.42 7.48 -9.21
N GLU A 103 0.25 6.75 -10.11
CA GLU A 103 1.40 7.31 -10.84
C GLU A 103 0.98 8.42 -11.80
N ASP A 104 -0.16 8.33 -12.43
CA ASP A 104 -0.69 9.42 -13.27
C ASP A 104 -0.89 10.69 -12.44
N ILE A 105 -1.42 10.57 -11.23
CA ILE A 105 -1.60 11.70 -10.31
C ILE A 105 -0.26 12.20 -9.80
N ASN A 106 0.69 11.31 -9.54
CA ASN A 106 2.05 11.67 -9.14
C ASN A 106 2.81 12.41 -10.25
N ALA A 107 2.47 12.15 -11.50
CA ALA A 107 3.03 12.81 -12.69
C ALA A 107 4.56 12.71 -12.76
N GLY A 108 5.13 11.58 -12.42
CA GLY A 108 6.58 11.32 -12.50
C GLY A 108 7.42 12.09 -11.49
N LYS A 109 6.82 12.73 -10.48
CA LYS A 109 7.56 13.45 -9.44
C LYS A 109 8.43 12.50 -8.62
N PRO A 110 9.58 12.98 -8.09
CA PRO A 110 10.45 12.13 -7.28
C PRO A 110 9.71 11.55 -6.06
N ILE A 111 9.82 10.24 -5.91
CA ILE A 111 9.26 9.50 -4.77
C ILE A 111 9.99 8.16 -4.71
N THR A 112 10.00 7.48 -3.56
CA THR A 112 10.54 6.13 -3.50
C THR A 112 9.49 5.12 -3.94
N TYR A 113 9.96 3.97 -4.42
CA TYR A 113 9.07 2.87 -4.82
C TYR A 113 8.13 2.45 -3.67
N PHE A 114 8.68 2.31 -2.47
CA PHE A 114 7.89 1.95 -1.29
C PHE A 114 6.85 3.02 -0.95
N GLU A 115 7.23 4.29 -1.04
CA GLU A 115 6.31 5.39 -0.74
C GLU A 115 5.11 5.43 -1.68
N ILE A 116 5.33 5.20 -2.99
CA ILE A 116 4.21 5.20 -3.93
C ILE A 116 3.27 4.02 -3.70
N LEU A 117 3.79 2.85 -3.33
CA LEU A 117 2.96 1.71 -2.94
C LEU A 117 2.12 2.03 -1.70
N THR A 118 2.71 2.67 -0.71
CA THR A 118 2.02 3.07 0.52
C THR A 118 0.92 4.09 0.24
N ALA A 119 1.19 5.09 -0.58
CA ALA A 119 0.20 6.08 -0.98
C ALA A 119 -0.97 5.42 -1.74
N ALA A 120 -0.66 4.45 -2.60
CA ALA A 120 -1.68 3.69 -3.33
C ALA A 120 -2.58 2.91 -2.37
N TYR A 121 -2.01 2.30 -1.34
CA TYR A 121 -2.81 1.63 -0.31
C TYR A 121 -3.79 2.60 0.36
N PHE A 122 -3.31 3.74 0.83
CA PHE A 122 -4.18 4.74 1.47
C PHE A 122 -5.27 5.23 0.53
N TYR A 123 -4.94 5.42 -0.73
CA TYR A 123 -5.89 5.92 -1.72
C TYR A 123 -7.06 4.96 -1.95
N ASN A 124 -6.79 3.66 -1.92
CA ASN A 124 -7.81 2.63 -2.15
C ASN A 124 -8.50 2.16 -0.86
N ALA A 125 -7.94 2.46 0.27
CA ALA A 125 -8.48 2.00 1.56
C ALA A 125 -9.82 2.67 1.93
#